data_5ccc5319668e35939484860f0820871e
#
_entry.id   5ccc5319668e35939484860f0820871e
#
_cell.length_a   1.000
_cell.length_b   1.000
_cell.length_c   1.000
_cell.angle_alpha   90.00
_cell.angle_beta   90.00
_cell.angle_gamma   90.00
#
_symmetry.space_group_name_H-M   'P 1'
#
loop_
_entity.id
_entity.type
_entity.pdbx_description
1 polymer ?
#
loop_
_entity_poly.entity_id
_entity_poly.type
_entity_poly.pdbx_seq_one_letter_code
_entity_poly.pdbx_strand_id
1 'polypeptide(L)'
;MKAPVYKKSLPLKEKIHIIIEGTDTPAGRFFDVVLLIGIALSVVVVMLDSVLYLRLQYGRLFFYAEWFFTILFTIEYLLRLYSAPNRKRYAFSFFGVIDLLALLPSYLSYFFVGTQYLLVVRILRILRIFRVFKLKSYMQQAGFLAAAFRTSQHKIIVFFLSLLLLVTIFGSVMYVVEGPENGYTSIPKSIYWAVVTLTTVGYGDISPKTPIGQAIASMVMIMGYSIIAVPTGIFTAELSRTMRPQLHPITCPKCGKFGHASNAKFCDRCGHDLHL
;
A
#
# COMPACT_ATOMS: atom_id res chain seq x y z
N MET A 1 -36.13 -8.12 14.71
CA MET A 1 -35.03 -8.63 13.87
C MET A 1 -34.91 -10.12 14.10
N LYS A 2 -35.36 -10.96 13.15
CA LYS A 2 -35.24 -12.42 13.23
C LYS A 2 -33.85 -12.80 12.74
N ALA A 3 -33.08 -13.47 13.58
CA ALA A 3 -31.80 -14.08 13.18
C ALA A 3 -32.02 -15.03 12.00
N PRO A 4 -31.16 -15.09 10.98
CA PRO A 4 -31.28 -16.02 9.89
C PRO A 4 -31.12 -17.44 10.44
N VAL A 5 -32.15 -18.26 10.24
CA VAL A 5 -32.17 -19.71 10.55
C VAL A 5 -31.20 -20.38 9.59
N TYR A 6 -29.96 -20.60 10.05
CA TYR A 6 -28.92 -21.28 9.29
C TYR A 6 -28.87 -22.75 9.74
N LYS A 7 -29.71 -23.59 9.11
CA LYS A 7 -29.70 -25.04 9.31
C LYS A 7 -29.82 -25.77 7.98
N LYS A 8 -28.77 -25.68 7.15
CA LYS A 8 -28.52 -26.65 6.08
C LYS A 8 -27.00 -26.86 6.05
N SER A 9 -26.55 -28.12 6.10
CA SER A 9 -25.11 -28.43 6.03
C SER A 9 -24.58 -27.96 4.70
N LEU A 10 -23.93 -26.80 4.71
CA LEU A 10 -23.28 -26.23 3.54
C LEU A 10 -22.26 -27.26 3.00
N PRO A 11 -22.15 -27.42 1.70
CA PRO A 11 -21.10 -28.24 1.09
C PRO A 11 -19.73 -27.75 1.55
N LEU A 12 -18.79 -28.68 1.72
CA LEU A 12 -17.44 -28.40 2.24
C LEU A 12 -16.76 -27.23 1.52
N LYS A 13 -16.96 -27.14 0.21
CA LYS A 13 -16.44 -26.04 -0.63
C LYS A 13 -16.91 -24.67 -0.17
N GLU A 14 -18.20 -24.51 0.15
CA GLU A 14 -18.77 -23.25 0.62
C GLU A 14 -18.32 -22.91 2.05
N LYS A 15 -18.18 -23.92 2.92
CA LYS A 15 -17.61 -23.72 4.26
C LYS A 15 -16.18 -23.19 4.19
N ILE A 16 -15.34 -23.81 3.34
CA ILE A 16 -13.96 -23.35 3.12
C ILE A 16 -13.94 -21.93 2.55
N HIS A 17 -14.82 -21.62 1.60
CA HIS A 17 -14.92 -20.28 1.02
C HIS A 17 -15.27 -19.22 2.07
N ILE A 18 -16.24 -19.51 2.95
CA ILE A 18 -16.66 -18.61 4.03
C ILE A 18 -15.52 -18.39 5.06
N ILE A 19 -14.72 -19.41 5.35
CA ILE A 19 -13.59 -19.29 6.29
C ILE A 19 -12.44 -18.52 5.66
N ILE A 20 -12.13 -18.75 4.39
CA ILE A 20 -10.94 -18.17 3.74
C ILE A 20 -11.21 -16.77 3.18
N GLU A 21 -12.43 -16.47 2.74
CA GLU A 21 -12.78 -15.17 2.15
C GLU A 21 -13.70 -14.31 3.03
N GLY A 22 -14.34 -14.91 4.04
CA GLY A 22 -15.28 -14.21 4.93
C GLY A 22 -14.60 -13.70 6.18
N THR A 23 -14.63 -12.38 6.38
CA THR A 23 -14.13 -11.70 7.59
C THR A 23 -15.18 -11.65 8.72
N ASP A 24 -16.42 -12.04 8.45
CA ASP A 24 -17.55 -11.89 9.37
C ASP A 24 -17.67 -13.03 10.39
N THR A 25 -17.01 -14.15 10.14
CA THR A 25 -17.06 -15.32 11.01
C THR A 25 -15.87 -15.36 11.98
N PRO A 26 -16.04 -15.86 13.23
CA PRO A 26 -14.92 -16.03 14.16
C PRO A 26 -13.79 -16.90 13.59
N ALA A 27 -14.15 -17.94 12.82
CA ALA A 27 -13.18 -18.82 12.16
C ALA A 27 -12.39 -18.10 11.05
N GLY A 28 -13.05 -17.25 10.26
CA GLY A 28 -12.39 -16.44 9.23
C GLY A 28 -11.42 -15.43 9.85
N ARG A 29 -11.83 -14.74 10.92
CA ARG A 29 -10.93 -13.81 11.65
C ARG A 29 -9.70 -14.52 12.22
N PHE A 30 -9.90 -15.70 12.81
CA PHE A 30 -8.79 -16.52 13.30
C PHE A 30 -7.84 -16.92 12.17
N PHE A 31 -8.38 -17.37 11.03
CA PHE A 31 -7.59 -17.70 9.85
C PHE A 31 -6.77 -16.50 9.35
N ASP A 32 -7.39 -15.32 9.25
CA ASP A 32 -6.72 -14.09 8.82
C ASP A 32 -5.60 -13.68 9.78
N VAL A 33 -5.81 -13.79 11.10
CA VAL A 33 -4.79 -13.48 12.11
C VAL A 33 -3.61 -14.47 12.01
N VAL A 34 -3.88 -15.77 11.89
CA VAL A 34 -2.84 -16.79 11.74
C VAL A 34 -2.05 -16.57 10.46
N LEU A 35 -2.74 -16.24 9.36
CA LEU A 35 -2.11 -15.92 8.08
C LEU A 35 -1.23 -14.67 8.20
N LEU A 36 -1.71 -13.60 8.84
CA LEU A 36 -0.96 -12.37 9.10
C LEU A 36 0.33 -12.66 9.87
N ILE A 37 0.23 -13.42 10.97
CA ILE A 37 1.39 -13.81 11.78
C ILE A 37 2.36 -14.64 10.94
N GLY A 38 1.86 -15.59 10.15
CA GLY A 38 2.67 -16.41 9.26
C GLY A 38 3.42 -15.58 8.21
N ILE A 39 2.75 -14.60 7.60
CA ILE A 39 3.37 -13.67 6.66
C ILE A 39 4.45 -12.85 7.37
N ALA A 40 4.14 -12.24 8.53
CA ALA A 40 5.10 -11.43 9.28
C ALA A 40 6.35 -12.24 9.66
N LEU A 41 6.18 -13.45 10.19
CA LEU A 41 7.29 -14.35 10.54
C LEU A 41 8.09 -14.74 9.30
N SER A 42 7.44 -15.04 8.17
CA SER A 42 8.14 -15.38 6.93
C SER A 42 8.99 -14.23 6.41
N VAL A 43 8.50 -12.98 6.53
CA VAL A 43 9.27 -11.78 6.17
C VAL A 43 10.47 -11.60 7.10
N VAL A 44 10.28 -11.76 8.42
CA VAL A 44 11.39 -11.71 9.39
C VAL A 44 12.46 -12.75 9.06
N VAL A 45 12.07 -13.99 8.72
CA VAL A 45 13.03 -15.03 8.30
C VAL A 45 13.83 -14.60 7.06
N VAL A 46 13.16 -14.01 6.05
CA VAL A 46 13.85 -13.50 4.85
C VAL A 46 14.81 -12.35 5.20
N MET A 47 14.41 -11.45 6.10
CA MET A 47 15.26 -10.35 6.57
C MET A 47 16.50 -10.88 7.31
N LEU A 48 16.34 -11.85 8.21
CA LEU A 48 17.44 -12.46 8.94
C LEU A 48 18.38 -13.26 8.02
N ASP A 49 17.83 -13.99 7.02
CA ASP A 49 18.64 -14.69 5.99
C ASP A 49 19.46 -13.72 5.12
N SER A 50 19.05 -12.46 5.01
CA SER A 50 19.79 -11.44 4.27
C SER A 50 21.07 -10.99 4.98
N VAL A 51 21.17 -11.17 6.30
CA VAL A 51 22.35 -10.83 7.11
C VAL A 51 23.40 -11.92 6.96
N LEU A 52 24.53 -11.61 6.35
CA LEU A 52 25.57 -12.59 6.00
C LEU A 52 26.03 -13.41 7.20
N TYR A 53 26.29 -12.80 8.35
CA TYR A 53 26.71 -13.48 9.57
C TYR A 53 25.69 -14.52 10.04
N LEU A 54 24.40 -14.14 10.13
CA LEU A 54 23.34 -15.04 10.55
C LEU A 54 23.12 -16.17 9.55
N ARG A 55 23.22 -15.88 8.27
CA ARG A 55 23.12 -16.87 7.21
C ARG A 55 24.24 -17.92 7.26
N LEU A 56 25.47 -17.52 7.54
CA LEU A 56 26.57 -18.45 7.68
C LEU A 56 26.39 -19.36 8.91
N GLN A 57 25.84 -18.85 9.99
CA GLN A 57 25.63 -19.59 11.23
C GLN A 57 24.35 -20.44 11.22
N TYR A 58 23.24 -19.91 10.73
CA TYR A 58 21.89 -20.52 10.81
C TYR A 58 21.25 -20.83 9.45
N GLY A 59 22.01 -20.86 8.37
CA GLY A 59 21.48 -21.01 7.01
C GLY A 59 20.60 -22.24 6.79
N ARG A 60 20.90 -23.38 7.47
CA ARG A 60 20.03 -24.56 7.43
C ARG A 60 18.68 -24.32 8.08
N LEU A 61 18.66 -23.61 9.20
CA LEU A 61 17.42 -23.27 9.90
C LEU A 61 16.54 -22.36 9.03
N PHE A 62 17.14 -21.32 8.43
CA PHE A 62 16.44 -20.41 7.52
C PHE A 62 15.90 -21.14 6.29
N PHE A 63 16.65 -22.09 5.74
CA PHE A 63 16.20 -22.92 4.62
C PHE A 63 14.96 -23.75 4.99
N TYR A 64 14.96 -24.44 6.16
CA TYR A 64 13.79 -25.21 6.59
C TYR A 64 12.60 -24.32 6.94
N ALA A 65 12.82 -23.19 7.61
CA ALA A 65 11.78 -22.24 7.93
C ALA A 65 11.15 -21.68 6.65
N GLU A 66 11.94 -21.38 5.63
CA GLU A 66 11.44 -20.91 4.36
C GLU A 66 10.58 -21.96 3.65
N TRP A 67 11.01 -23.21 3.59
CA TRP A 67 10.22 -24.29 3.01
C TRP A 67 8.95 -24.55 3.79
N PHE A 68 8.97 -24.45 5.11
CA PHE A 68 7.77 -24.52 5.95
C PHE A 68 6.73 -23.45 5.54
N PHE A 69 7.13 -22.18 5.45
CA PHE A 69 6.22 -21.12 5.04
C PHE A 69 5.79 -21.27 3.56
N THR A 70 6.67 -21.70 2.69
CA THR A 70 6.33 -21.93 1.28
C THR A 70 5.27 -23.01 1.14
N ILE A 71 5.39 -24.13 1.85
CA ILE A 71 4.39 -25.20 1.85
C ILE A 71 3.06 -24.71 2.46
N LEU A 72 3.13 -23.99 3.59
CA LEU A 72 1.95 -23.41 4.24
C LEU A 72 1.16 -22.49 3.28
N PHE A 73 1.85 -21.58 2.61
CA PHE A 73 1.23 -20.67 1.65
C PHE A 73 0.81 -21.36 0.35
N THR A 74 1.45 -22.46 -0.04
CA THR A 74 1.01 -23.28 -1.17
C THR A 74 -0.32 -23.96 -0.86
N ILE A 75 -0.46 -24.53 0.33
CA ILE A 75 -1.73 -25.14 0.78
C ILE A 75 -2.82 -24.07 0.82
N GLU A 76 -2.53 -22.90 1.36
CA GLU A 76 -3.47 -21.77 1.42
C GLU A 76 -3.92 -21.33 0.01
N TYR A 77 -2.99 -21.18 -0.93
CA TYR A 77 -3.31 -20.85 -2.33
C TYR A 77 -4.19 -21.92 -3.00
N LEU A 78 -3.86 -23.21 -2.81
CA LEU A 78 -4.66 -24.31 -3.34
C LEU A 78 -6.07 -24.33 -2.75
N LEU A 79 -6.22 -24.08 -1.46
CA LEU A 79 -7.52 -23.98 -0.80
C LEU A 79 -8.35 -22.81 -1.35
N ARG A 80 -7.74 -21.64 -1.57
CA ARG A 80 -8.37 -20.48 -2.23
C ARG A 80 -8.83 -20.84 -3.65
N LEU A 81 -7.95 -21.46 -4.42
CA LEU A 81 -8.26 -21.87 -5.80
C LEU A 81 -9.37 -22.93 -5.86
N TYR A 82 -9.40 -23.84 -4.89
CA TYR A 82 -10.44 -24.87 -4.78
C TYR A 82 -11.80 -24.26 -4.40
N SER A 83 -11.81 -23.34 -3.44
CA SER A 83 -13.03 -22.71 -2.92
C SER A 83 -13.60 -21.66 -3.87
N ALA A 84 -12.79 -21.06 -4.74
CA ALA A 84 -13.22 -20.02 -5.66
C ALA A 84 -14.36 -20.48 -6.58
N PRO A 85 -15.41 -19.65 -6.81
CA PRO A 85 -16.50 -19.96 -7.72
C PRO A 85 -16.00 -20.19 -9.15
N ASN A 86 -15.06 -19.38 -9.62
CA ASN A 86 -14.40 -19.51 -10.92
C ASN A 86 -12.89 -19.53 -10.75
N ARG A 87 -12.29 -20.72 -10.82
CA ARG A 87 -10.85 -20.95 -10.60
C ARG A 87 -9.96 -20.14 -11.54
N LYS A 88 -10.29 -20.09 -12.85
CA LYS A 88 -9.51 -19.34 -13.84
C LYS A 88 -9.55 -17.84 -13.54
N ARG A 89 -10.74 -17.30 -13.25
CA ARG A 89 -10.89 -15.89 -12.92
C ARG A 89 -10.12 -15.53 -11.64
N TYR A 90 -10.08 -16.39 -10.65
CA TYR A 90 -9.29 -16.18 -9.43
C TYR A 90 -7.79 -16.22 -9.73
N ALA A 91 -7.29 -17.23 -10.44
CA ALA A 91 -5.86 -17.37 -10.75
C ALA A 91 -5.29 -16.13 -11.50
N PHE A 92 -6.08 -15.55 -12.41
CA PHE A 92 -5.71 -14.33 -13.14
C PHE A 92 -6.16 -13.03 -12.47
N SER A 93 -6.78 -13.08 -11.29
CA SER A 93 -7.10 -11.90 -10.51
C SER A 93 -5.83 -11.31 -9.88
N PHE A 94 -5.88 -10.02 -9.53
CA PHE A 94 -4.77 -9.34 -8.84
C PHE A 94 -4.27 -10.12 -7.62
N PHE A 95 -5.16 -10.62 -6.78
CA PHE A 95 -4.80 -11.40 -5.59
C PHE A 95 -4.26 -12.78 -5.93
N GLY A 96 -4.84 -13.49 -6.92
CA GLY A 96 -4.36 -14.79 -7.35
C GLY A 96 -2.95 -14.73 -7.95
N VAL A 97 -2.64 -13.66 -8.70
CA VAL A 97 -1.30 -13.40 -9.24
C VAL A 97 -0.30 -13.09 -8.12
N ILE A 98 -0.70 -12.28 -7.13
CA ILE A 98 0.15 -12.00 -5.95
C ILE A 98 0.44 -13.29 -5.16
N ASP A 99 -0.57 -14.12 -4.93
CA ASP A 99 -0.39 -15.40 -4.25
C ASP A 99 0.62 -16.28 -5.00
N LEU A 100 0.52 -16.34 -6.32
CA LEU A 100 1.44 -17.10 -7.16
C LEU A 100 2.85 -16.50 -7.13
N LEU A 101 2.98 -15.18 -7.28
CA LEU A 101 4.27 -14.47 -7.23
C LEU A 101 4.96 -14.64 -5.86
N ALA A 102 4.21 -14.79 -4.79
CA ALA A 102 4.76 -15.03 -3.46
C ALA A 102 5.38 -16.42 -3.30
N LEU A 103 4.92 -17.41 -4.08
CA LEU A 103 5.38 -18.79 -4.05
C LEU A 103 6.50 -19.07 -5.07
N LEU A 104 6.36 -18.50 -6.25
CA LEU A 104 7.19 -18.75 -7.43
C LEU A 104 8.70 -18.64 -7.16
N PRO A 105 9.22 -17.64 -6.42
CA PRO A 105 10.64 -17.50 -6.16
C PRO A 105 11.26 -18.69 -5.42
N SER A 106 10.55 -19.28 -4.46
CA SER A 106 11.06 -20.41 -3.68
C SER A 106 11.16 -21.67 -4.53
N TYR A 107 10.18 -21.92 -5.40
CA TYR A 107 10.23 -23.05 -6.33
C TYR A 107 11.25 -22.84 -7.44
N LEU A 108 11.31 -21.64 -8.05
CA LEU A 108 12.29 -21.33 -9.08
C LEU A 108 13.73 -21.42 -8.57
N SER A 109 14.00 -20.99 -7.36
CA SER A 109 15.34 -21.08 -6.77
C SER A 109 15.84 -22.51 -6.61
N TYR A 110 14.97 -23.49 -6.59
CA TYR A 110 15.31 -24.92 -6.56
C TYR A 110 15.77 -25.41 -7.94
N PHE A 111 15.21 -24.89 -9.03
CA PHE A 111 15.58 -25.26 -10.40
C PHE A 111 16.84 -24.56 -10.90
N PHE A 112 17.10 -23.32 -10.45
CA PHE A 112 18.27 -22.53 -10.85
C PHE A 112 19.44 -22.79 -9.90
N VAL A 113 20.01 -24.00 -9.96
CA VAL A 113 21.20 -24.36 -9.17
C VAL A 113 22.45 -24.22 -10.05
N GLY A 114 23.43 -23.42 -9.59
CA GLY A 114 24.70 -23.24 -10.28
C GLY A 114 25.22 -21.80 -10.19
N THR A 115 26.53 -21.64 -10.37
CA THR A 115 27.22 -20.35 -10.23
C THR A 115 26.78 -19.31 -11.26
N GLN A 116 26.38 -19.75 -12.45
CA GLN A 116 25.89 -18.88 -13.53
C GLN A 116 24.54 -18.21 -13.22
N TYR A 117 23.78 -18.73 -12.26
CA TYR A 117 22.45 -18.20 -11.89
C TYR A 117 22.44 -17.43 -10.58
N LEU A 118 23.60 -17.09 -10.02
CA LEU A 118 23.68 -16.41 -8.71
C LEU A 118 22.90 -15.09 -8.66
N LEU A 119 22.91 -14.30 -9.75
CA LEU A 119 22.12 -13.07 -9.83
C LEU A 119 20.60 -13.35 -9.83
N VAL A 120 20.16 -14.35 -10.59
CA VAL A 120 18.75 -14.75 -10.65
C VAL A 120 18.27 -15.22 -9.29
N VAL A 121 19.03 -16.09 -8.63
CA VAL A 121 18.72 -16.58 -7.27
C VAL A 121 18.65 -15.42 -6.26
N ARG A 122 19.51 -14.40 -6.39
CA ARG A 122 19.48 -13.21 -5.54
C ARG A 122 18.21 -12.40 -5.76
N ILE A 123 17.82 -12.16 -7.02
CA ILE A 123 16.57 -11.44 -7.38
C ILE A 123 15.34 -12.22 -6.90
N LEU A 124 15.30 -13.54 -7.15
CA LEU A 124 14.21 -14.38 -6.69
C LEU A 124 14.05 -14.34 -5.16
N ARG A 125 15.15 -14.22 -4.41
CA ARG A 125 15.10 -14.05 -2.96
C ARG A 125 14.41 -12.75 -2.55
N ILE A 126 14.74 -11.64 -3.22
CA ILE A 126 14.10 -10.33 -2.94
C ILE A 126 12.60 -10.39 -3.26
N LEU A 127 12.20 -11.08 -4.34
CA LEU A 127 10.80 -11.20 -4.73
C LEU A 127 9.91 -11.91 -3.68
N ARG A 128 10.51 -12.66 -2.75
CA ARG A 128 9.76 -13.29 -1.63
C ARG A 128 9.05 -12.27 -0.74
N ILE A 129 9.47 -11.00 -0.73
CA ILE A 129 8.81 -9.92 0.02
C ILE A 129 7.37 -9.69 -0.47
N PHE A 130 7.02 -10.08 -1.71
CA PHE A 130 5.65 -10.00 -2.22
C PHE A 130 4.63 -10.79 -1.40
N ARG A 131 5.10 -11.71 -0.51
CA ARG A 131 4.21 -12.37 0.47
C ARG A 131 3.45 -11.37 1.34
N VAL A 132 4.00 -10.18 1.58
CA VAL A 132 3.33 -9.09 2.32
C VAL A 132 2.01 -8.68 1.66
N PHE A 133 1.89 -8.75 0.34
CA PHE A 133 0.66 -8.39 -0.37
C PHE A 133 -0.47 -9.44 -0.30
N LYS A 134 -0.23 -10.60 0.36
CA LYS A 134 -1.26 -11.61 0.62
C LYS A 134 -2.34 -11.14 1.61
N LEU A 135 -2.20 -9.96 2.20
CA LEU A 135 -3.12 -9.34 3.15
C LEU A 135 -4.40 -8.83 2.47
N LYS A 136 -5.14 -9.74 1.81
CA LYS A 136 -6.34 -9.41 1.01
C LYS A 136 -7.43 -8.73 1.83
N SER A 137 -7.70 -9.19 3.04
CA SER A 137 -8.75 -8.65 3.91
C SER A 137 -8.50 -7.17 4.27
N TYR A 138 -7.23 -6.79 4.46
CA TYR A 138 -6.84 -5.40 4.71
C TYR A 138 -6.85 -4.55 3.44
N MET A 139 -6.52 -5.14 2.28
CA MET A 139 -6.56 -4.45 0.99
C MET A 139 -7.99 -4.07 0.55
N GLN A 140 -9.00 -4.86 0.92
CA GLN A 140 -10.39 -4.52 0.63
C GLN A 140 -10.85 -3.26 1.36
N GLN A 141 -10.40 -3.06 2.60
CA GLN A 141 -10.67 -1.85 3.37
C GLN A 141 -9.95 -0.61 2.80
N ALA A 142 -8.83 -0.81 2.09
CA ALA A 142 -8.13 0.25 1.39
C ALA A 142 -8.87 0.77 0.15
N GLY A 143 -9.93 0.11 -0.30
CA GLY A 143 -10.74 0.53 -1.45
C GLY A 143 -11.31 1.95 -1.29
N PHE A 144 -11.68 2.32 -0.07
CA PHE A 144 -12.11 3.66 0.30
C PHE A 144 -11.01 4.71 0.08
N LEU A 145 -9.79 4.41 0.51
CA LEU A 145 -8.62 5.27 0.28
C LEU A 145 -8.29 5.36 -1.21
N ALA A 146 -8.37 4.24 -1.94
CA ALA A 146 -8.15 4.21 -3.38
C ALA A 146 -9.19 5.06 -4.14
N ALA A 147 -10.45 5.08 -3.71
CA ALA A 147 -11.48 5.94 -4.28
C ALA A 147 -11.15 7.43 -4.07
N ALA A 148 -10.76 7.83 -2.85
CA ALA A 148 -10.33 9.19 -2.55
C ALA A 148 -9.11 9.61 -3.39
N PHE A 149 -8.13 8.71 -3.56
CA PHE A 149 -6.97 8.92 -4.44
C PHE A 149 -7.37 9.13 -5.91
N ARG A 150 -8.26 8.28 -6.44
CA ARG A 150 -8.74 8.41 -7.83
C ARG A 150 -9.43 9.75 -8.08
N THR A 151 -10.23 10.21 -7.14
CA THR A 151 -10.92 11.50 -7.25
C THR A 151 -9.94 12.67 -7.24
N SER A 152 -8.83 12.55 -6.51
CA SER A 152 -7.80 13.59 -6.37
C SER A 152 -6.65 13.48 -7.36
N GLN A 153 -6.59 12.43 -8.20
CA GLN A 153 -5.41 12.10 -9.00
C GLN A 153 -4.91 13.27 -9.88
N HIS A 154 -5.80 14.03 -10.52
CA HIS A 154 -5.42 15.17 -11.35
C HIS A 154 -4.74 16.27 -10.53
N LYS A 155 -5.26 16.59 -9.35
CA LYS A 155 -4.67 17.59 -8.44
C LYS A 155 -3.29 17.12 -7.97
N ILE A 156 -3.16 15.83 -7.64
CA ILE A 156 -1.92 15.21 -7.20
C ILE A 156 -0.88 15.21 -8.33
N ILE A 157 -1.27 14.86 -9.56
CA ILE A 157 -0.37 14.87 -10.72
C ILE A 157 0.13 16.30 -11.01
N VAL A 158 -0.75 17.29 -11.03
CA VAL A 158 -0.37 18.69 -11.23
C VAL A 158 0.60 19.15 -10.15
N PHE A 159 0.35 18.79 -8.89
CA PHE A 159 1.26 19.09 -7.79
C PHE A 159 2.64 18.44 -7.99
N PHE A 160 2.71 17.14 -8.32
CA PHE A 160 4.00 16.46 -8.55
C PHE A 160 4.76 17.02 -9.76
N LEU A 161 4.06 17.39 -10.83
CA LEU A 161 4.69 18.04 -11.98
C LEU A 161 5.26 19.42 -11.60
N SER A 162 4.52 20.19 -10.81
CA SER A 162 5.01 21.49 -10.30
C SER A 162 6.22 21.32 -9.40
N LEU A 163 6.21 20.30 -8.54
CA LEU A 163 7.35 19.96 -7.68
C LEU A 163 8.57 19.55 -8.50
N LEU A 164 8.38 18.69 -9.53
CA LEU A 164 9.47 18.28 -10.42
C LEU A 164 10.09 19.47 -11.15
N LEU A 165 9.28 20.39 -11.64
CA LEU A 165 9.75 21.64 -12.25
C LEU A 165 10.55 22.47 -11.23
N LEU A 166 10.03 22.64 -10.01
CA LEU A 166 10.66 23.41 -8.96
C LEU A 166 12.04 22.85 -8.56
N VAL A 167 12.14 21.52 -8.34
CA VAL A 167 13.43 20.89 -7.99
C VAL A 167 14.43 20.97 -9.14
N THR A 168 13.94 20.92 -10.39
CA THR A 168 14.80 21.09 -11.59
C THR A 168 15.34 22.50 -11.67
N ILE A 169 14.51 23.52 -11.44
CA ILE A 169 14.93 24.92 -11.44
C ILE A 169 15.97 25.17 -10.34
N PHE A 170 15.65 24.83 -9.08
CA PHE A 170 16.57 25.04 -7.98
C PHE A 170 17.84 24.23 -8.10
N GLY A 171 17.76 22.98 -8.54
CA GLY A 171 18.93 22.15 -8.82
C GLY A 171 19.83 22.77 -9.89
N SER A 172 19.25 23.29 -10.98
CA SER A 172 20.02 23.95 -12.04
C SER A 172 20.66 25.28 -11.55
N VAL A 173 19.94 26.07 -10.77
CA VAL A 173 20.47 27.29 -10.16
C VAL A 173 21.64 26.96 -9.23
N MET A 174 21.50 25.96 -8.37
CA MET A 174 22.56 25.56 -7.44
C MET A 174 23.78 24.96 -8.15
N TYR A 175 23.58 24.26 -9.27
CA TYR A 175 24.68 23.81 -10.13
C TYR A 175 25.54 24.98 -10.63
N VAL A 176 24.91 26.09 -11.02
CA VAL A 176 25.62 27.29 -11.52
C VAL A 176 26.26 28.08 -10.38
N VAL A 177 25.56 28.22 -9.24
CA VAL A 177 26.00 29.06 -8.12
C VAL A 177 27.12 28.43 -7.32
N GLU A 178 27.00 27.12 -7.02
CA GLU A 178 27.96 26.40 -6.17
C GLU A 178 29.06 25.73 -6.99
N GLY A 179 28.72 25.18 -8.15
CA GLY A 179 29.67 24.54 -9.06
C GLY A 179 30.25 23.21 -8.57
N PRO A 180 31.12 22.58 -9.39
CA PRO A 180 31.70 21.27 -9.10
C PRO A 180 32.59 21.26 -7.84
N GLU A 181 33.22 22.38 -7.51
CA GLU A 181 34.14 22.55 -6.38
C GLU A 181 33.46 22.33 -5.05
N ASN A 182 32.18 22.69 -4.96
CA ASN A 182 31.35 22.52 -3.76
C ASN A 182 30.49 21.25 -3.78
N GLY A 183 30.76 20.33 -4.71
CA GLY A 183 30.07 19.04 -4.78
C GLY A 183 28.89 18.99 -5.76
N TYR A 184 28.51 20.11 -6.40
CA TYR A 184 27.44 20.21 -7.40
C TYR A 184 28.02 19.91 -8.80
N THR A 185 28.48 18.66 -8.98
CA THR A 185 29.26 18.25 -10.18
C THR A 185 28.43 18.10 -11.45
N SER A 186 27.09 18.05 -11.35
CA SER A 186 26.18 17.93 -12.48
C SER A 186 24.76 18.39 -12.10
N ILE A 187 23.96 18.81 -13.10
CA ILE A 187 22.55 19.17 -12.88
C ILE A 187 21.75 18.04 -12.20
N PRO A 188 21.83 16.76 -12.62
CA PRO A 188 21.13 15.67 -11.92
C PRO A 188 21.52 15.55 -10.44
N LYS A 189 22.80 15.72 -10.10
CA LYS A 189 23.28 15.67 -8.72
C LYS A 189 22.78 16.87 -7.91
N SER A 190 22.67 18.04 -8.54
CA SER A 190 22.11 19.22 -7.91
C SER A 190 20.59 19.12 -7.72
N ILE A 191 19.87 18.46 -8.66
CA ILE A 191 18.46 18.11 -8.51
C ILE A 191 18.28 17.13 -7.33
N TYR A 192 19.14 16.13 -7.20
CA TYR A 192 19.14 15.24 -6.04
C TYR A 192 19.23 16.01 -4.74
N TRP A 193 20.16 16.97 -4.63
CA TRP A 193 20.26 17.87 -3.47
C TRP A 193 18.94 18.63 -3.24
N ALA A 194 18.35 19.19 -4.29
CA ALA A 194 17.10 19.94 -4.17
C ALA A 194 15.94 19.04 -3.68
N VAL A 195 15.85 17.81 -4.17
CA VAL A 195 14.87 16.81 -3.70
C VAL A 195 15.10 16.51 -2.22
N VAL A 196 16.33 16.18 -1.82
CA VAL A 196 16.68 15.85 -0.42
C VAL A 196 16.37 17.01 0.52
N THR A 197 16.60 18.25 0.07
CA THR A 197 16.34 19.47 0.87
C THR A 197 14.86 19.77 0.97
N LEU A 198 14.12 19.77 -0.17
CA LEU A 198 12.68 20.06 -0.20
C LEU A 198 11.84 19.01 0.54
N THR A 199 12.26 17.75 0.50
CA THR A 199 11.59 16.67 1.24
C THR A 199 11.99 16.64 2.72
N THR A 200 12.81 17.57 3.18
CA THR A 200 13.29 17.66 4.57
C THR A 200 14.11 16.46 5.07
N VAL A 201 14.67 15.65 4.16
CA VAL A 201 15.53 14.50 4.51
C VAL A 201 16.89 14.95 5.00
N GLY A 202 17.58 15.83 4.24
CA GLY A 202 18.80 16.52 4.66
C GLY A 202 19.99 15.58 4.97
N TYR A 203 20.36 14.69 4.05
CA TYR A 203 21.52 13.80 4.27
C TYR A 203 22.84 14.52 4.57
N GLY A 204 23.01 15.77 4.07
CA GLY A 204 24.20 16.57 4.32
C GLY A 204 25.43 16.15 3.50
N ASP A 205 25.28 15.20 2.59
CA ASP A 205 26.33 14.74 1.67
C ASP A 205 26.72 15.81 0.63
N ILE A 206 25.79 16.69 0.30
CA ILE A 206 25.97 17.88 -0.52
C ILE A 206 25.31 19.04 0.22
N SER A 207 26.07 20.14 0.43
CA SER A 207 25.54 21.33 1.08
C SER A 207 26.18 22.60 0.47
N PRO A 208 25.43 23.71 0.34
CA PRO A 208 25.95 24.96 -0.21
C PRO A 208 27.06 25.53 0.68
N LYS A 209 28.12 26.04 0.04
CA LYS A 209 29.27 26.63 0.69
C LYS A 209 29.32 28.16 0.49
N THR A 210 28.78 28.65 -0.63
CA THR A 210 28.77 30.06 -0.93
C THR A 210 27.64 30.77 -0.17
N PRO A 211 27.81 32.08 0.23
CA PRO A 211 26.74 32.82 0.87
C PRO A 211 25.47 32.94 0.05
N ILE A 212 25.60 33.05 -1.29
CA ILE A 212 24.46 33.08 -2.22
C ILE A 212 23.74 31.73 -2.24
N GLY A 213 24.48 30.61 -2.36
CA GLY A 213 23.91 29.30 -2.31
C GLY A 213 23.21 28.98 -0.98
N GLN A 214 23.78 29.44 0.14
CA GLN A 214 23.16 29.31 1.47
C GLN A 214 21.85 30.10 1.58
N ALA A 215 21.80 31.30 1.01
CA ALA A 215 20.58 32.11 0.96
C ALA A 215 19.49 31.42 0.13
N ILE A 216 19.85 30.90 -1.06
CA ILE A 216 18.92 30.11 -1.90
C ILE A 216 18.45 28.86 -1.16
N ALA A 217 19.36 28.13 -0.53
CA ALA A 217 19.03 26.93 0.23
C ALA A 217 18.04 27.23 1.37
N SER A 218 18.22 28.33 2.07
CA SER A 218 17.31 28.78 3.14
C SER A 218 15.89 29.00 2.61
N MET A 219 15.75 29.65 1.44
CA MET A 219 14.45 29.83 0.79
C MET A 219 13.82 28.46 0.39
N VAL A 220 14.63 27.56 -0.18
CA VAL A 220 14.21 26.21 -0.56
C VAL A 220 13.72 25.42 0.65
N MET A 221 14.41 25.49 1.78
CA MET A 221 14.03 24.83 3.04
C MET A 221 12.69 25.34 3.57
N ILE A 222 12.46 26.66 3.57
CA ILE A 222 11.18 27.26 4.00
C ILE A 222 10.03 26.79 3.07
N MET A 223 10.27 26.79 1.75
CA MET A 223 9.28 26.29 0.80
C MET A 223 9.00 24.80 0.97
N GLY A 224 10.02 23.99 1.29
CA GLY A 224 9.88 22.55 1.52
C GLY A 224 8.85 22.22 2.59
N TYR A 225 8.81 22.99 3.67
CA TYR A 225 7.81 22.84 4.72
C TYR A 225 6.37 23.05 4.20
N SER A 226 6.17 24.05 3.37
CA SER A 226 4.86 24.36 2.77
C SER A 226 4.44 23.29 1.73
N ILE A 227 5.38 22.72 1.00
CA ILE A 227 5.14 21.73 -0.04
C ILE A 227 4.53 20.43 0.53
N ILE A 228 4.93 20.00 1.73
CA ILE A 228 4.38 18.80 2.38
C ILE A 228 2.90 19.01 2.77
N ALA A 229 2.52 20.23 3.12
CA ALA A 229 1.16 20.55 3.55
C ALA A 229 0.12 20.41 2.41
N VAL A 230 0.50 20.68 1.16
CA VAL A 230 -0.43 20.72 0.03
C VAL A 230 -1.04 19.34 -0.29
N PRO A 231 -0.28 18.25 -0.53
CA PRO A 231 -0.86 16.92 -0.77
C PRO A 231 -1.69 16.42 0.41
N THR A 232 -1.22 16.66 1.64
CA THR A 232 -1.94 16.28 2.85
C THR A 232 -3.29 17.01 2.94
N GLY A 233 -3.31 18.32 2.65
CA GLY A 233 -4.54 19.12 2.63
C GLY A 233 -5.53 18.64 1.54
N ILE A 234 -5.05 18.39 0.33
CA ILE A 234 -5.88 17.89 -0.78
C ILE A 234 -6.49 16.54 -0.40
N PHE A 235 -5.67 15.61 0.11
CA PHE A 235 -6.13 14.28 0.49
C PHE A 235 -7.14 14.32 1.64
N THR A 236 -6.86 15.09 2.70
CA THR A 236 -7.76 15.25 3.84
C THR A 236 -9.10 15.88 3.46
N ALA A 237 -9.09 16.89 2.59
CA ALA A 237 -10.31 17.51 2.10
C ALA A 237 -11.17 16.52 1.30
N GLU A 238 -10.57 15.72 0.43
CA GLU A 238 -11.29 14.74 -0.38
C GLU A 238 -11.79 13.56 0.47
N LEU A 239 -10.99 13.11 1.44
CA LEU A 239 -11.40 12.10 2.40
C LEU A 239 -12.62 12.57 3.19
N SER A 240 -12.61 13.80 3.69
CA SER A 240 -13.75 14.40 4.39
C SER A 240 -14.99 14.50 3.52
N ARG A 241 -14.84 14.78 2.22
CA ARG A 241 -15.97 14.80 1.27
C ARG A 241 -16.55 13.40 1.05
N THR A 242 -15.70 12.39 0.89
CA THR A 242 -16.11 10.99 0.69
C THR A 242 -16.80 10.42 1.94
N MET A 243 -16.41 10.88 3.14
CA MET A 243 -17.02 10.48 4.40
C MET A 243 -18.33 11.20 4.74
N ARG A 244 -18.64 12.31 4.07
CA ARG A 244 -19.91 13.00 4.31
C ARG A 244 -21.07 12.14 3.80
N PRO A 245 -22.11 11.92 4.64
CA PRO A 245 -23.32 11.25 4.18
C PRO A 245 -23.87 11.99 2.95
N GLN A 246 -24.14 11.25 1.90
CA GLN A 246 -24.84 11.83 0.76
C GLN A 246 -26.23 12.21 1.24
N LEU A 247 -26.51 13.52 1.27
CA LEU A 247 -27.84 14.00 1.60
C LEU A 247 -28.73 13.83 0.36
N HIS A 248 -29.87 13.17 0.54
CA HIS A 248 -30.92 13.14 -0.48
C HIS A 248 -31.50 14.54 -0.60
N PRO A 249 -31.68 15.07 -1.84
CA PRO A 249 -32.20 16.40 -2.06
C PRO A 249 -33.75 16.46 -1.87
N ILE A 250 -34.23 15.92 -0.75
CA ILE A 250 -35.64 15.86 -0.40
C ILE A 250 -35.95 16.96 0.60
N THR A 251 -37.02 17.67 0.35
CA THR A 251 -37.58 18.68 1.25
C THR A 251 -38.64 18.05 2.10
N CYS A 252 -38.56 18.18 3.42
CA CYS A 252 -39.63 17.73 4.30
C CYS A 252 -40.93 18.50 4.06
N PRO A 253 -42.05 17.82 3.77
CA PRO A 253 -43.30 18.49 3.46
C PRO A 253 -43.89 19.24 4.68
N LYS A 254 -43.50 18.84 5.90
CA LYS A 254 -44.04 19.44 7.14
C LYS A 254 -43.27 20.67 7.61
N CYS A 255 -41.92 20.65 7.55
CA CYS A 255 -41.12 21.73 8.13
C CYS A 255 -40.19 22.43 7.15
N GLY A 256 -40.21 22.05 5.86
CA GLY A 256 -39.40 22.67 4.81
C GLY A 256 -37.90 22.42 4.90
N LYS A 257 -37.42 21.54 5.80
CA LYS A 257 -36.00 21.23 5.85
C LYS A 257 -35.56 20.52 4.59
N PHE A 258 -34.54 21.05 3.92
CA PHE A 258 -33.90 20.47 2.75
C PHE A 258 -32.70 19.60 3.14
N GLY A 259 -32.55 18.44 2.48
CA GLY A 259 -31.43 17.53 2.66
C GLY A 259 -31.58 16.61 3.87
N HIS A 260 -31.70 15.31 3.60
CA HIS A 260 -31.80 14.24 4.59
C HIS A 260 -30.84 13.13 4.23
N ALA A 261 -30.40 12.33 5.21
CA ALA A 261 -29.54 11.19 4.94
C ALA A 261 -30.22 10.23 3.94
N SER A 262 -29.47 9.60 3.06
CA SER A 262 -29.99 8.74 1.99
C SER A 262 -30.83 7.55 2.49
N ASN A 263 -30.70 7.20 3.77
CA ASN A 263 -31.43 6.13 4.45
C ASN A 263 -32.45 6.67 5.50
N ALA A 264 -32.69 7.98 5.51
CA ALA A 264 -33.57 8.60 6.51
C ALA A 264 -35.04 8.30 6.20
N LYS A 265 -35.72 7.56 7.06
CA LYS A 265 -37.16 7.34 6.99
C LYS A 265 -37.97 8.51 7.57
N PHE A 266 -37.38 9.23 8.50
CA PHE A 266 -38.02 10.35 9.17
C PHE A 266 -37.18 11.62 9.10
N CYS A 267 -37.84 12.77 9.08
CA CYS A 267 -37.18 14.07 9.13
C CYS A 267 -36.48 14.23 10.50
N ASP A 268 -35.19 14.48 10.51
CA ASP A 268 -34.35 14.66 11.70
C ASP A 268 -34.65 15.99 12.45
N ARG A 269 -35.44 16.89 11.86
CA ARG A 269 -35.85 18.15 12.48
C ARG A 269 -37.25 18.07 13.15
N CYS A 270 -38.20 17.39 12.53
CA CYS A 270 -39.58 17.42 13.01
C CYS A 270 -40.22 16.02 13.14
N GLY A 271 -39.49 14.95 12.89
CA GLY A 271 -39.97 13.57 13.02
C GLY A 271 -41.01 13.13 11.98
N HIS A 272 -41.32 13.96 10.95
CA HIS A 272 -42.26 13.60 9.93
C HIS A 272 -41.73 12.49 9.02
N ASP A 273 -42.58 11.53 8.67
CA ASP A 273 -42.22 10.44 7.74
C ASP A 273 -41.96 11.01 6.33
N LEU A 274 -40.81 10.61 5.76
CA LEU A 274 -40.36 11.11 4.46
C LEU A 274 -40.80 10.23 3.28
N HIS A 275 -41.45 9.06 3.55
CA HIS A 275 -41.94 8.11 2.55
C HIS A 275 -40.95 7.81 1.41
N LEU A 276 -39.70 7.50 1.77
CA LEU A 276 -38.62 7.14 0.84
C LEU A 276 -38.62 5.66 0.50
#